data_4bcb86f52212cda8c66c4fab1a52e860
#
_entry.id   4bcb86f52212cda8c66c4fab1a52e860
#
_cell.length_a   1.000
_cell.length_b   1.000
_cell.length_c   1.000
_cell.angle_alpha   90.00
_cell.angle_beta   90.00
_cell.angle_gamma   90.00
#
_symmetry.space_group_name_H-M   'P 1'
#
loop_
_entity.id
_entity.type
_entity.pdbx_description
1 polymer ?
#
loop_
_entity_poly.entity_id
_entity_poly.type
_entity_poly.pdbx_seq_one_letter_code
_entity_poly.pdbx_strand_id
1 'polypeptide(L)'
;MKLAIEYLENTAAVFGDKDVIKEPGKSMTYQELLHNAKKIGWNLNKRLSGEKNKPIAIFIDKGCECLSAIFGVLYSGNCYVPMDIKTPKERFDSIIKTMESKVVICTEKTSLLIKKNQIECEALIYEDLSDVSECETEMETILKSIREKTVDTDLMYILFTSGSTGTPKGVAITHRALDDYIQALLSSVPIDSTDVVGNQVPFYVDMSLKDIYMSIAVGASIVTIPQTYFMSPKKLLTYLNESGVTTLMWVPTAYGIVTRFDGLTHIRPNSLKKFLFSGESMPISVLRYWMQSYPTAVWIQLYGPTEITGACTYFIVDRLYEEGETVPIGKPFPNTGIILLDETNREIKSNSANEPGEICVYGSCLAAGYYNNPEKTAEAFVQNPLINTYPSLMYCTGDIAKWDDNRNLIFVSRKDHQIKHGGRRIELGEIETAVDSIDEIKASCCVHESSTDTIVLFYEGNLLEDEVKSRLKKKLPQYMIPGKLICMDYLPTLSNGKLDRKRMETAAKGMCK
;
A
#
# COMPACT_ATOMS: atom_id res chain seq x y z
N MET A 1 -8.97 6.75 22.09
CA MET A 1 -8.93 6.34 20.69
C MET A 1 -9.34 7.52 19.82
N LYS A 2 -8.63 7.80 18.75
CA LYS A 2 -8.82 9.03 17.95
C LYS A 2 -9.38 8.69 16.57
N LEU A 3 -10.28 9.55 16.08
CA LEU A 3 -10.61 9.56 14.66
C LEU A 3 -9.45 10.14 13.85
N ALA A 4 -9.29 9.73 12.60
CA ALA A 4 -8.20 10.22 11.76
C ALA A 4 -8.15 11.76 11.61
N ILE A 5 -9.32 12.43 11.59
CA ILE A 5 -9.43 13.89 11.52
C ILE A 5 -8.90 14.59 12.77
N GLU A 6 -8.96 13.94 13.95
CA GLU A 6 -8.47 14.52 15.20
C GLU A 6 -6.95 14.68 15.24
N TYR A 7 -6.22 13.82 14.51
CA TYR A 7 -4.79 14.02 14.32
C TYR A 7 -4.51 15.35 13.62
N LEU A 8 -5.23 15.63 12.52
CA LEU A 8 -5.07 16.87 11.78
C LEU A 8 -5.48 18.10 12.60
N GLU A 9 -6.62 18.06 13.30
CA GLU A 9 -7.10 19.16 14.15
C GLU A 9 -6.11 19.52 15.25
N ASN A 10 -5.63 18.49 16.00
CA ASN A 10 -4.69 18.69 17.09
C ASN A 10 -3.36 19.28 16.59
N THR A 11 -2.89 18.81 15.45
CA THR A 11 -1.61 19.26 14.89
C THR A 11 -1.72 20.65 14.26
N ALA A 12 -2.81 20.94 13.54
CA ALA A 12 -3.05 22.28 12.98
C ALA A 12 -3.17 23.35 14.08
N ALA A 13 -3.70 22.99 15.24
CA ALA A 13 -3.76 23.92 16.40
C ALA A 13 -2.38 24.32 16.93
N VAL A 14 -1.35 23.50 16.73
CA VAL A 14 0.02 23.75 17.24
C VAL A 14 0.96 24.21 16.12
N PHE A 15 0.83 23.65 14.92
CA PHE A 15 1.73 23.82 13.77
C PHE A 15 1.01 24.38 12.53
N GLY A 16 -0.03 25.20 12.72
CA GLY A 16 -0.90 25.67 11.64
C GLY A 16 -0.18 26.23 10.41
N ASP A 17 0.84 27.07 10.62
CA ASP A 17 1.60 27.73 9.56
C ASP A 17 2.71 26.86 8.94
N LYS A 18 2.94 25.66 9.49
CA LYS A 18 3.94 24.75 8.96
C LYS A 18 3.41 23.98 7.74
N ASP A 19 4.28 23.78 6.75
CA ASP A 19 3.95 22.92 5.60
C ASP A 19 3.72 21.48 6.05
N VAL A 20 2.51 20.96 5.82
CA VAL A 20 2.19 19.54 6.01
C VAL A 20 2.65 18.72 4.80
N ILE A 21 2.54 19.30 3.59
CA ILE A 21 2.92 18.61 2.36
C ILE A 21 3.60 19.58 1.37
N LYS A 22 4.65 19.08 0.72
CA LYS A 22 5.39 19.76 -0.34
C LYS A 22 5.47 18.88 -1.57
N GLU A 23 5.30 19.50 -2.73
CA GLU A 23 5.50 18.90 -4.04
C GLU A 23 6.25 19.88 -4.95
N PRO A 24 6.82 19.48 -6.10
CA PRO A 24 7.54 20.40 -6.95
C PRO A 24 6.71 21.63 -7.33
N GLY A 25 7.13 22.80 -6.86
CA GLY A 25 6.48 24.09 -7.14
C GLY A 25 5.24 24.42 -6.32
N LYS A 26 4.86 23.58 -5.34
CA LYS A 26 3.67 23.80 -4.49
C LYS A 26 3.88 23.26 -3.09
N SER A 27 3.32 23.94 -2.09
CA SER A 27 3.18 23.42 -0.73
C SER A 27 1.81 23.77 -0.16
N MET A 28 1.47 23.14 0.94
CA MET A 28 0.26 23.41 1.70
C MET A 28 0.56 23.28 3.19
N THR A 29 0.09 24.25 3.99
CA THR A 29 0.24 24.24 5.44
C THR A 29 -0.81 23.36 6.12
N TYR A 30 -0.61 23.06 7.42
CA TYR A 30 -1.58 22.33 8.23
C TYR A 30 -2.92 23.06 8.33
N GLN A 31 -2.89 24.39 8.46
CA GLN A 31 -4.10 25.21 8.52
C GLN A 31 -4.86 25.22 7.19
N GLU A 32 -4.14 25.31 6.08
CA GLU A 32 -4.75 25.23 4.73
C GLU A 32 -5.36 23.84 4.47
N LEU A 33 -4.66 22.76 4.85
CA LEU A 33 -5.20 21.40 4.74
C LEU A 33 -6.48 21.26 5.57
N LEU A 34 -6.48 21.70 6.83
CA LEU A 34 -7.64 21.64 7.70
C LEU A 34 -8.84 22.40 7.11
N HIS A 35 -8.59 23.62 6.63
CA HIS A 35 -9.62 24.48 6.03
C HIS A 35 -10.21 23.84 4.75
N ASN A 36 -9.35 23.39 3.83
CA ASN A 36 -9.78 22.73 2.59
C ASN A 36 -10.56 21.45 2.88
N ALA A 37 -10.08 20.63 3.81
CA ALA A 37 -10.74 19.39 4.18
C ALA A 37 -12.16 19.64 4.76
N LYS A 38 -12.32 20.62 5.63
CA LYS A 38 -13.61 21.01 6.18
C LYS A 38 -14.59 21.48 5.09
N LYS A 39 -14.14 22.32 4.16
CA LYS A 39 -14.95 22.77 3.02
C LYS A 39 -15.42 21.61 2.15
N ILE A 40 -14.49 20.74 1.75
CA ILE A 40 -14.80 19.55 0.95
C ILE A 40 -15.79 18.65 1.70
N GLY A 41 -15.54 18.40 2.99
CA GLY A 41 -16.42 17.56 3.81
C GLY A 41 -17.85 18.07 3.93
N TRP A 42 -18.01 19.36 4.12
CA TRP A 42 -19.31 20.02 4.17
C TRP A 42 -20.04 19.96 2.81
N ASN A 43 -19.35 20.26 1.70
CA ASN A 43 -19.93 20.16 0.35
C ASN A 43 -20.34 18.73 -0.01
N LEU A 44 -19.51 17.74 0.33
CA LEU A 44 -19.83 16.33 0.14
C LEU A 44 -21.08 15.94 0.94
N ASN A 45 -21.16 16.35 2.20
CA ASN A 45 -22.35 16.06 3.03
C ASN A 45 -23.62 16.63 2.42
N LYS A 46 -23.59 17.86 1.89
CA LYS A 46 -24.73 18.46 1.17
C LYS A 46 -25.11 17.65 -0.08
N ARG A 47 -24.14 17.31 -0.93
CA ARG A 47 -24.37 16.57 -2.18
C ARG A 47 -24.89 15.15 -1.92
N LEU A 48 -24.43 14.53 -0.84
CA LEU A 48 -24.86 13.19 -0.43
C LEU A 48 -26.10 13.20 0.49
N SER A 49 -26.76 14.35 0.65
CA SER A 49 -27.96 14.50 1.49
C SER A 49 -27.78 13.97 2.93
N GLY A 50 -26.57 14.10 3.48
CA GLY A 50 -26.24 13.65 4.83
C GLY A 50 -25.95 12.15 4.97
N GLU A 51 -25.85 11.40 3.87
CA GLU A 51 -25.45 9.98 3.92
C GLU A 51 -24.03 9.80 4.46
N LYS A 52 -23.85 8.76 5.29
CA LYS A 52 -22.57 8.39 5.93
C LYS A 52 -22.15 6.96 5.57
N ASN A 53 -20.88 6.65 5.87
CA ASN A 53 -20.29 5.32 5.66
C ASN A 53 -20.37 4.85 4.19
N LYS A 54 -20.37 5.80 3.24
CA LYS A 54 -20.31 5.50 1.80
C LYS A 54 -18.88 5.55 1.32
N PRO A 55 -18.47 4.63 0.43
CA PRO A 55 -17.18 4.71 -0.21
C PRO A 55 -17.17 5.81 -1.28
N ILE A 56 -16.22 6.73 -1.19
CA ILE A 56 -16.02 7.83 -2.13
C ILE A 56 -14.68 7.63 -2.84
N ALA A 57 -14.73 7.44 -4.14
CA ALA A 57 -13.49 7.29 -4.91
C ALA A 57 -12.75 8.62 -5.03
N ILE A 58 -11.42 8.59 -4.92
CA ILE A 58 -10.55 9.74 -5.16
C ILE A 58 -9.65 9.42 -6.35
N PHE A 59 -9.93 10.07 -7.48
CA PHE A 59 -9.19 9.91 -8.74
C PHE A 59 -8.28 11.11 -8.98
N ILE A 60 -7.35 11.33 -8.04
CA ILE A 60 -6.40 12.45 -8.01
C ILE A 60 -5.01 11.87 -7.74
N ASP A 61 -3.99 12.36 -8.46
CA ASP A 61 -2.60 11.95 -8.18
C ASP A 61 -2.16 12.44 -6.79
N LYS A 62 -1.15 11.79 -6.20
CA LYS A 62 -0.64 12.16 -4.87
C LYS A 62 -0.15 13.60 -4.86
N GLY A 63 -0.51 14.33 -3.83
CA GLY A 63 -0.15 15.75 -3.64
C GLY A 63 -1.14 16.47 -2.75
N CYS A 64 -1.12 17.78 -2.79
CA CYS A 64 -1.93 18.65 -1.94
C CYS A 64 -3.43 18.41 -2.11
N GLU A 65 -3.92 18.35 -3.36
CA GLU A 65 -5.35 18.14 -3.66
C GLU A 65 -5.82 16.76 -3.19
N CYS A 66 -5.02 15.72 -3.44
CA CYS A 66 -5.36 14.36 -3.02
C CYS A 66 -5.45 14.26 -1.49
N LEU A 67 -4.51 14.85 -0.77
CA LEU A 67 -4.51 14.87 0.69
C LEU A 67 -5.72 15.63 1.24
N SER A 68 -6.06 16.79 0.65
CA SER A 68 -7.26 17.56 1.01
C SER A 68 -8.55 16.78 0.75
N ALA A 69 -8.64 16.07 -0.39
CA ALA A 69 -9.79 15.23 -0.71
C ALA A 69 -9.94 14.05 0.27
N ILE A 70 -8.82 13.38 0.65
CA ILE A 70 -8.81 12.30 1.65
C ILE A 70 -9.43 12.79 2.96
N PHE A 71 -8.93 13.88 3.53
CA PHE A 71 -9.47 14.42 4.78
C PHE A 71 -10.87 15.00 4.61
N GLY A 72 -11.19 15.57 3.44
CA GLY A 72 -12.55 16.04 3.13
C GLY A 72 -13.59 14.93 3.15
N VAL A 73 -13.27 13.77 2.57
CA VAL A 73 -14.15 12.59 2.65
C VAL A 73 -14.35 12.16 4.11
N LEU A 74 -13.31 12.15 4.93
CA LEU A 74 -13.41 11.79 6.35
C LEU A 74 -14.26 12.80 7.13
N TYR A 75 -14.14 14.11 6.86
CA TYR A 75 -15.01 15.13 7.48
C TYR A 75 -16.47 15.00 7.10
N SER A 76 -16.78 14.43 5.93
CA SER A 76 -18.17 14.14 5.53
C SER A 76 -18.77 12.90 6.21
N GLY A 77 -18.01 12.18 7.04
CA GLY A 77 -18.43 10.93 7.69
C GLY A 77 -18.42 9.72 6.75
N ASN A 78 -17.66 9.78 5.66
CA ASN A 78 -17.55 8.74 4.64
C ASN A 78 -16.15 8.14 4.58
N CYS A 79 -15.96 7.01 3.89
CA CYS A 79 -14.66 6.37 3.70
C CYS A 79 -14.09 6.67 2.31
N TYR A 80 -12.78 6.95 2.24
CA TYR A 80 -12.14 7.24 0.96
C TYR A 80 -11.61 5.98 0.27
N VAL A 81 -11.63 6.01 -1.07
CA VAL A 81 -11.11 4.95 -1.93
C VAL A 81 -10.14 5.58 -2.93
N PRO A 82 -8.85 5.66 -2.63
CA PRO A 82 -7.89 6.29 -3.52
C PRO A 82 -7.58 5.37 -4.70
N MET A 83 -7.55 5.94 -5.90
CA MET A 83 -7.38 5.20 -7.15
C MET A 83 -6.19 5.75 -7.96
N ASP A 84 -5.48 4.85 -8.63
CA ASP A 84 -4.45 5.24 -9.60
C ASP A 84 -5.12 5.93 -10.81
N ILE A 85 -4.69 7.13 -11.15
CA ILE A 85 -5.18 7.87 -12.33
C ILE A 85 -4.86 7.17 -13.66
N LYS A 86 -4.01 6.15 -13.62
CA LYS A 86 -3.67 5.28 -14.77
C LYS A 86 -4.45 3.97 -14.77
N THR A 87 -5.42 3.81 -13.87
CA THR A 87 -6.24 2.59 -13.79
C THR A 87 -6.97 2.36 -15.12
N PRO A 88 -6.82 1.17 -15.77
CA PRO A 88 -7.57 0.83 -16.96
C PRO A 88 -9.09 0.87 -16.69
N LYS A 89 -9.89 1.18 -17.75
CA LYS A 89 -11.34 1.31 -17.63
C LYS A 89 -12.01 0.06 -17.02
N GLU A 90 -11.68 -1.13 -17.50
CA GLU A 90 -12.28 -2.37 -16.99
C GLU A 90 -12.05 -2.56 -15.48
N ARG A 91 -10.84 -2.25 -15.00
CA ARG A 91 -10.51 -2.31 -13.58
C ARG A 91 -11.23 -1.21 -12.79
N PHE A 92 -11.31 0.00 -13.35
CA PHE A 92 -12.05 1.11 -12.75
C PHE A 92 -13.52 0.74 -12.57
N ASP A 93 -14.18 0.25 -13.62
CA ASP A 93 -15.58 -0.18 -13.60
C ASP A 93 -15.81 -1.31 -12.58
N SER A 94 -14.88 -2.26 -12.47
CA SER A 94 -14.94 -3.33 -11.46
C SER A 94 -14.87 -2.80 -10.03
N ILE A 95 -14.01 -1.81 -9.77
CA ILE A 95 -13.90 -1.15 -8.45
C ILE A 95 -15.20 -0.42 -8.11
N ILE A 96 -15.71 0.42 -9.02
CA ILE A 96 -16.97 1.16 -8.84
C ILE A 96 -18.14 0.22 -8.59
N LYS A 97 -18.21 -0.90 -9.32
CA LYS A 97 -19.23 -1.93 -9.11
C LYS A 97 -19.14 -2.54 -7.72
N THR A 98 -17.93 -2.87 -7.24
CA THR A 98 -17.73 -3.42 -5.89
C THR A 98 -18.07 -2.40 -4.80
N MET A 99 -17.78 -1.13 -5.02
CA MET A 99 -18.10 -0.05 -4.10
C MET A 99 -19.61 0.19 -3.96
N GLU A 100 -20.40 -0.14 -4.97
CA GLU A 100 -21.83 0.23 -5.07
C GLU A 100 -22.05 1.75 -4.92
N SER A 101 -21.04 2.53 -5.26
CA SER A 101 -21.04 3.99 -5.23
C SER A 101 -20.41 4.50 -6.51
N LYS A 102 -21.08 5.44 -7.17
CA LYS A 102 -20.59 6.07 -8.39
C LYS A 102 -19.91 7.41 -8.16
N VAL A 103 -19.82 7.87 -6.92
CA VAL A 103 -19.24 9.17 -6.57
C VAL A 103 -17.72 9.13 -6.65
N VAL A 104 -17.14 10.02 -7.46
CA VAL A 104 -15.71 10.10 -7.72
C VAL A 104 -15.25 11.55 -7.60
N ILE A 105 -14.37 11.85 -6.66
CA ILE A 105 -13.71 13.16 -6.59
C ILE A 105 -12.53 13.15 -7.56
N CYS A 106 -12.48 14.13 -8.44
CA CYS A 106 -11.42 14.31 -9.42
C CYS A 106 -11.07 15.80 -9.57
N THR A 107 -9.89 16.12 -10.08
CA THR A 107 -9.56 17.50 -10.51
C THR A 107 -10.12 17.76 -11.90
N GLU A 108 -10.16 19.04 -12.33
CA GLU A 108 -10.46 19.39 -13.73
C GLU A 108 -9.62 18.55 -14.69
N LYS A 109 -8.31 18.40 -14.41
CA LYS A 109 -7.38 17.62 -15.22
C LYS A 109 -7.74 16.14 -15.28
N THR A 110 -8.04 15.49 -14.16
CA THR A 110 -8.34 14.04 -14.14
C THR A 110 -9.77 13.75 -14.59
N SER A 111 -10.70 14.72 -14.55
CA SER A 111 -12.04 14.61 -15.16
C SER A 111 -11.98 14.37 -16.67
N LEU A 112 -10.96 14.95 -17.34
CA LEU A 112 -10.73 14.68 -18.77
C LEU A 112 -10.36 13.22 -19.05
N LEU A 113 -9.68 12.55 -18.12
CA LEU A 113 -9.38 11.11 -18.23
C LEU A 113 -10.65 10.28 -18.07
N ILE A 114 -11.53 10.65 -17.13
CA ILE A 114 -12.85 10.01 -16.94
C ILE A 114 -13.66 10.10 -18.24
N LYS A 115 -13.76 11.29 -18.81
CA LYS A 115 -14.47 11.52 -20.09
C LYS A 115 -13.84 10.75 -21.26
N LYS A 116 -12.50 10.82 -21.40
CA LYS A 116 -11.75 10.14 -22.46
C LYS A 116 -11.96 8.62 -22.42
N ASN A 117 -11.96 8.04 -21.23
CA ASN A 117 -12.12 6.60 -21.03
C ASN A 117 -13.60 6.16 -20.95
N GLN A 118 -14.56 7.09 -21.13
CA GLN A 118 -15.99 6.82 -21.06
C GLN A 118 -16.40 6.07 -19.79
N ILE A 119 -15.90 6.56 -18.64
CA ILE A 119 -16.19 6.00 -17.33
C ILE A 119 -17.53 6.56 -16.85
N GLU A 120 -18.47 5.67 -16.49
CA GLU A 120 -19.76 6.04 -15.94
C GLU A 120 -19.68 6.28 -14.42
N CYS A 121 -19.59 7.53 -14.01
CA CYS A 121 -19.55 7.92 -12.61
C CYS A 121 -20.14 9.32 -12.41
N GLU A 122 -20.47 9.65 -11.17
CA GLU A 122 -20.76 11.00 -10.72
C GLU A 122 -19.46 11.69 -10.35
N ALA A 123 -18.89 12.44 -11.29
CA ALA A 123 -17.62 13.15 -11.10
C ALA A 123 -17.85 14.46 -10.35
N LEU A 124 -17.28 14.57 -9.15
CA LEU A 124 -17.26 15.79 -8.35
C LEU A 124 -15.88 16.45 -8.52
N ILE A 125 -15.89 17.67 -9.02
CA ILE A 125 -14.64 18.41 -9.28
C ILE A 125 -14.11 18.97 -7.96
N TYR A 126 -12.84 18.68 -7.66
CA TYR A 126 -12.15 19.11 -6.43
C TYR A 126 -12.19 20.63 -6.27
N GLU A 127 -11.94 21.35 -7.35
CA GLU A 127 -11.93 22.81 -7.40
C GLU A 127 -13.30 23.38 -6.98
N ASP A 128 -14.42 22.78 -7.44
CA ASP A 128 -15.78 23.17 -7.05
C ASP A 128 -16.11 22.81 -5.58
N LEU A 129 -15.52 21.74 -5.05
CA LEU A 129 -15.71 21.32 -3.66
C LEU A 129 -14.93 22.18 -2.67
N SER A 130 -13.80 22.77 -3.09
CA SER A 130 -12.92 23.59 -2.26
C SER A 130 -13.23 25.08 -2.33
N ASP A 131 -13.91 25.56 -3.39
CA ASP A 131 -14.29 26.96 -3.56
C ASP A 131 -15.70 27.20 -2.99
N VAL A 132 -15.76 27.60 -1.73
CA VAL A 132 -17.02 27.88 -1.05
C VAL A 132 -16.98 29.23 -0.37
N SER A 133 -17.96 30.05 -0.68
CA SER A 133 -18.19 31.40 -0.12
C SER A 133 -19.26 31.40 1.00
N GLU A 134 -19.42 30.34 1.79
CA GLU A 134 -20.55 30.17 2.71
C GLU A 134 -20.25 30.43 4.18
N CYS A 135 -21.37 30.48 4.99
CA CYS A 135 -21.33 30.81 6.41
C CYS A 135 -20.51 29.76 7.20
N GLU A 136 -19.36 30.16 7.70
CA GLU A 136 -18.42 29.34 8.48
C GLU A 136 -19.11 28.68 9.70
N THR A 137 -20.06 29.36 10.31
CA THR A 137 -20.83 28.88 11.47
C THR A 137 -21.73 27.69 11.10
N GLU A 138 -22.37 27.71 9.92
CA GLU A 138 -23.21 26.59 9.45
C GLU A 138 -22.33 25.36 9.16
N MET A 139 -21.22 25.55 8.48
CA MET A 139 -20.25 24.49 8.18
C MET A 139 -19.78 23.80 9.47
N GLU A 140 -19.29 24.55 10.45
CA GLU A 140 -18.82 24.01 11.72
C GLU A 140 -19.90 23.25 12.48
N THR A 141 -21.15 23.74 12.46
CA THR A 141 -22.28 23.09 13.12
C THR A 141 -22.58 21.71 12.49
N ILE A 142 -22.59 21.64 11.15
CA ILE A 142 -22.84 20.39 10.41
C ILE A 142 -21.69 19.40 10.64
N LEU A 143 -20.44 19.82 10.49
CA LEU A 143 -19.28 18.96 10.65
C LEU A 143 -19.18 18.42 12.10
N LYS A 144 -19.50 19.25 13.09
CA LYS A 144 -19.61 18.82 14.49
C LYS A 144 -20.68 17.73 14.67
N SER A 145 -21.85 17.90 14.08
CA SER A 145 -22.92 16.88 14.15
C SER A 145 -22.53 15.57 13.47
N ILE A 146 -21.77 15.62 12.37
CA ILE A 146 -21.22 14.42 11.69
C ILE A 146 -20.25 13.71 12.63
N ARG A 147 -19.29 14.46 13.20
CA ARG A 147 -18.29 13.92 14.13
C ARG A 147 -18.92 13.24 15.35
N GLU A 148 -19.93 13.86 15.98
CA GLU A 148 -20.63 13.30 17.14
C GLU A 148 -21.32 11.96 16.84
N LYS A 149 -21.63 11.68 15.57
CA LYS A 149 -22.27 10.45 15.09
C LYS A 149 -21.28 9.44 14.51
N THR A 150 -20.03 9.80 14.34
CA THR A 150 -18.98 8.92 13.82
C THR A 150 -18.35 8.15 14.96
N VAL A 151 -18.25 6.83 14.81
CA VAL A 151 -17.60 5.94 15.78
C VAL A 151 -16.31 5.37 15.18
N ASP A 152 -15.40 4.94 16.03
CA ASP A 152 -14.08 4.46 15.62
C ASP A 152 -14.09 3.15 14.83
N THR A 153 -15.23 2.42 14.86
CA THR A 153 -15.48 1.24 14.02
C THR A 153 -16.06 1.56 12.65
N ASP A 154 -16.42 2.82 12.39
CA ASP A 154 -16.79 3.25 11.04
C ASP A 154 -15.58 3.09 10.10
N LEU A 155 -15.88 2.81 8.80
CA LEU A 155 -14.83 2.67 7.81
C LEU A 155 -14.15 4.02 7.53
N MET A 156 -12.84 3.98 7.49
CA MET A 156 -12.02 5.12 7.17
C MET A 156 -11.60 5.11 5.70
N TYR A 157 -11.13 3.95 5.20
CA TYR A 157 -10.76 3.79 3.80
C TYR A 157 -10.97 2.36 3.31
N ILE A 158 -10.99 2.24 1.98
CA ILE A 158 -10.94 0.96 1.28
C ILE A 158 -9.81 1.01 0.27
N LEU A 159 -8.83 0.11 0.39
CA LEU A 159 -7.76 -0.04 -0.59
C LEU A 159 -7.96 -1.30 -1.43
N PHE A 160 -7.99 -1.13 -2.75
CA PHE A 160 -8.14 -2.24 -3.68
C PHE A 160 -6.80 -2.89 -4.01
N THR A 161 -6.68 -4.16 -3.64
CA THR A 161 -5.52 -5.01 -3.92
C THR A 161 -5.84 -6.00 -5.05
N SER A 162 -4.81 -6.64 -5.60
CA SER A 162 -4.99 -7.75 -6.55
C SER A 162 -5.74 -8.91 -5.91
N GLY A 163 -6.57 -9.58 -6.69
CA GLY A 163 -7.35 -10.74 -6.27
C GLY A 163 -7.03 -11.98 -7.10
N SER A 164 -6.86 -13.13 -6.46
CA SER A 164 -6.54 -14.40 -7.11
C SER A 164 -7.54 -14.85 -8.19
N THR A 165 -8.74 -14.30 -8.19
CA THR A 165 -9.82 -14.56 -9.17
C THR A 165 -9.92 -13.51 -10.28
N GLY A 166 -8.93 -12.63 -10.42
CA GLY A 166 -8.94 -11.54 -11.41
C GLY A 166 -9.77 -10.32 -11.03
N THR A 167 -10.58 -10.38 -9.96
CA THR A 167 -11.36 -9.24 -9.46
C THR A 167 -10.63 -8.59 -8.29
N PRO A 168 -10.41 -7.26 -8.31
CA PRO A 168 -9.77 -6.56 -7.19
C PRO A 168 -10.56 -6.73 -5.89
N LYS A 169 -9.83 -6.92 -4.76
CA LYS A 169 -10.40 -7.01 -3.42
C LYS A 169 -10.26 -5.68 -2.70
N GLY A 170 -11.35 -5.10 -2.21
CA GLY A 170 -11.35 -3.88 -1.41
C GLY A 170 -11.13 -4.19 0.07
N VAL A 171 -9.93 -3.96 0.60
CA VAL A 171 -9.63 -4.13 2.03
C VAL A 171 -10.21 -2.94 2.80
N ALA A 172 -11.16 -3.20 3.69
CA ALA A 172 -11.90 -2.18 4.44
C ALA A 172 -11.28 -1.95 5.81
N ILE A 173 -10.80 -0.74 6.07
CA ILE A 173 -10.10 -0.38 7.31
C ILE A 173 -10.90 0.65 8.11
N THR A 174 -10.99 0.42 9.42
CA THR A 174 -11.68 1.31 10.36
C THR A 174 -10.75 2.40 10.91
N HIS A 175 -11.33 3.45 11.47
CA HIS A 175 -10.57 4.46 12.23
C HIS A 175 -9.80 3.83 13.40
N ARG A 176 -10.41 2.83 14.08
CA ARG A 176 -9.78 2.09 15.19
C ARG A 176 -8.49 1.39 14.77
N ALA A 177 -8.52 0.68 13.64
CA ALA A 177 -7.37 -0.04 13.14
C ALA A 177 -6.22 0.90 12.76
N LEU A 178 -6.55 2.06 12.15
CA LEU A 178 -5.54 3.08 11.86
C LEU A 178 -4.97 3.70 13.14
N ASP A 179 -5.81 4.12 14.09
CA ASP A 179 -5.33 4.72 15.35
C ASP A 179 -4.36 3.78 16.07
N ASP A 180 -4.72 2.49 16.18
CA ASP A 180 -3.86 1.46 16.75
C ASP A 180 -2.51 1.36 16.02
N TYR A 181 -2.53 1.28 14.70
CA TYR A 181 -1.33 1.24 13.88
C TYR A 181 -0.44 2.48 14.06
N ILE A 182 -1.01 3.67 14.09
CA ILE A 182 -0.25 4.91 14.27
C ILE A 182 0.36 4.98 15.66
N GLN A 183 -0.38 4.62 16.72
CA GLN A 183 0.16 4.56 18.09
C GLN A 183 1.31 3.54 18.19
N ALA A 184 1.17 2.38 17.56
CA ALA A 184 2.20 1.35 17.50
C ALA A 184 3.47 1.86 16.79
N LEU A 185 3.33 2.53 15.66
CA LEU A 185 4.45 3.16 14.94
C LEU A 185 5.14 4.22 15.78
N LEU A 186 4.38 5.16 16.39
CA LEU A 186 4.93 6.25 17.21
C LEU A 186 5.67 5.75 18.44
N SER A 187 5.31 4.58 18.97
CA SER A 187 6.03 3.95 20.08
C SER A 187 7.31 3.21 19.65
N SER A 188 7.46 2.90 18.37
CA SER A 188 8.52 2.01 17.85
C SER A 188 9.46 2.72 16.86
N VAL A 189 9.02 3.82 16.25
CA VAL A 189 9.79 4.60 15.27
C VAL A 189 10.07 5.99 15.81
N PRO A 190 11.34 6.40 15.92
CA PRO A 190 11.71 7.71 16.45
C PRO A 190 11.43 8.81 15.41
N ILE A 191 10.21 9.31 15.36
CA ILE A 191 9.78 10.43 14.50
C ILE A 191 9.21 11.56 15.34
N ASP A 192 9.45 12.80 14.92
CA ASP A 192 8.92 13.99 15.60
C ASP A 192 8.58 15.12 14.61
N SER A 193 8.16 16.28 15.14
CA SER A 193 7.77 17.42 14.33
C SER A 193 8.91 18.02 13.49
N THR A 194 10.16 17.73 13.76
CA THR A 194 11.30 18.25 12.97
C THR A 194 11.57 17.42 11.72
N ASP A 195 10.93 16.25 11.59
CA ASP A 195 11.13 15.37 10.44
C ASP A 195 10.48 15.91 9.17
N VAL A 196 11.13 15.59 8.07
CA VAL A 196 10.65 15.79 6.71
C VAL A 196 10.66 14.43 6.00
N VAL A 197 9.48 13.88 5.78
CA VAL A 197 9.30 12.52 5.25
C VAL A 197 9.27 12.54 3.72
N GLY A 198 10.22 11.86 3.09
CA GLY A 198 10.26 11.69 1.64
C GLY A 198 9.34 10.58 1.15
N ASN A 199 8.11 10.93 0.76
CA ASN A 199 7.10 9.98 0.29
C ASN A 199 7.40 9.49 -1.13
N GLN A 200 7.65 8.18 -1.26
CA GLN A 200 7.89 7.52 -2.54
C GLN A 200 6.60 6.90 -3.11
N VAL A 201 5.85 6.17 -2.30
CA VAL A 201 4.68 5.40 -2.74
C VAL A 201 3.48 6.29 -3.08
N PRO A 202 2.63 5.90 -4.04
CA PRO A 202 1.35 6.56 -4.27
C PRO A 202 0.39 6.42 -3.07
N PHE A 203 -0.58 7.35 -2.94
CA PHE A 203 -1.53 7.33 -1.83
C PHE A 203 -2.59 6.22 -1.91
N TYR A 204 -2.69 5.52 -3.04
CA TYR A 204 -3.53 4.32 -3.19
C TYR A 204 -2.83 3.01 -2.76
N VAL A 205 -1.63 3.10 -2.17
CA VAL A 205 -0.89 1.96 -1.60
C VAL A 205 -0.83 2.13 -0.08
N ASP A 206 -1.10 1.06 0.67
CA ASP A 206 -1.16 1.07 2.15
C ASP A 206 0.12 1.56 2.83
N MET A 207 1.27 1.36 2.20
CA MET A 207 2.54 1.90 2.67
C MET A 207 2.56 3.42 2.81
N SER A 208 1.69 4.16 2.11
CA SER A 208 1.56 5.62 2.24
C SER A 208 0.93 6.06 3.56
N LEU A 209 0.19 5.17 4.23
CA LEU A 209 -0.51 5.48 5.48
C LEU A 209 0.45 5.93 6.58
N LYS A 210 1.60 5.24 6.72
CA LYS A 210 2.62 5.66 7.69
C LYS A 210 3.20 7.03 7.34
N ASP A 211 3.44 7.30 6.04
CA ASP A 211 3.97 8.59 5.60
C ASP A 211 2.99 9.72 5.92
N ILE A 212 1.69 9.50 5.67
CA ILE A 212 0.64 10.49 5.87
C ILE A 212 0.30 10.65 7.36
N TYR A 213 -0.20 9.58 7.97
CA TYR A 213 -0.83 9.72 9.30
C TYR A 213 0.18 9.82 10.44
N MET A 214 1.34 9.16 10.34
CA MET A 214 2.40 9.34 11.32
C MET A 214 2.97 10.76 11.25
N SER A 215 3.21 11.31 10.04
CA SER A 215 3.66 12.69 9.88
C SER A 215 2.67 13.70 10.45
N ILE A 216 1.38 13.53 10.14
CA ILE A 216 0.33 14.42 10.67
C ILE A 216 0.23 14.31 12.20
N ALA A 217 0.36 13.10 12.75
CA ALA A 217 0.23 12.89 14.19
C ALA A 217 1.30 13.61 15.02
N VAL A 218 2.51 13.80 14.47
CA VAL A 218 3.63 14.46 15.16
C VAL A 218 3.92 15.87 14.67
N GLY A 219 3.24 16.35 13.63
CA GLY A 219 3.51 17.66 13.05
C GLY A 219 4.75 17.67 12.11
N ALA A 220 5.13 16.55 11.53
CA ALA A 220 6.18 16.45 10.52
C ALA A 220 5.71 16.96 9.15
N SER A 221 6.62 17.18 8.20
CA SER A 221 6.29 17.54 6.82
C SER A 221 6.43 16.35 5.90
N ILE A 222 5.61 16.27 4.85
CA ILE A 222 5.67 15.26 3.80
C ILE A 222 6.21 15.93 2.53
N VAL A 223 7.21 15.34 1.90
CA VAL A 223 7.71 15.73 0.57
C VAL A 223 7.34 14.64 -0.41
N THR A 224 6.39 14.90 -1.32
CA THR A 224 6.03 13.94 -2.36
C THR A 224 7.08 13.93 -3.45
N ILE A 225 7.58 12.73 -3.77
CA ILE A 225 8.60 12.54 -4.79
C ILE A 225 7.92 12.07 -6.07
N PRO A 226 8.03 12.82 -7.19
CA PRO A 226 7.50 12.37 -8.48
C PRO A 226 8.12 11.05 -8.93
N GLN A 227 7.30 10.13 -9.43
CA GLN A 227 7.77 8.82 -9.90
C GLN A 227 8.88 8.93 -10.96
N THR A 228 8.82 9.96 -11.81
CA THR A 228 9.83 10.22 -12.86
C THR A 228 11.22 10.55 -12.30
N TYR A 229 11.34 10.99 -11.04
CA TYR A 229 12.64 11.30 -10.45
C TYR A 229 13.47 10.05 -10.19
N PHE A 230 12.83 8.90 -9.97
CA PHE A 230 13.51 7.61 -9.83
C PHE A 230 14.21 7.15 -11.12
N MET A 231 13.87 7.75 -12.27
CA MET A 231 14.61 7.48 -13.53
C MET A 231 15.99 8.15 -13.57
N SER A 232 16.29 9.09 -12.65
CA SER A 232 17.56 9.81 -12.56
C SER A 232 17.97 9.96 -11.09
N PRO A 233 18.86 9.09 -10.57
CA PRO A 233 19.35 9.18 -9.19
C PRO A 233 19.90 10.56 -8.82
N LYS A 234 20.58 11.23 -9.75
CA LYS A 234 21.05 12.60 -9.54
C LYS A 234 19.89 13.55 -9.24
N LYS A 235 18.83 13.55 -10.06
CA LYS A 235 17.66 14.41 -9.86
C LYS A 235 16.94 14.08 -8.56
N LEU A 236 16.78 12.80 -8.26
CA LEU A 236 16.17 12.31 -7.03
C LEU A 236 16.93 12.83 -5.79
N LEU A 237 18.23 12.57 -5.72
CA LEU A 237 19.06 12.94 -4.57
C LEU A 237 19.20 14.45 -4.41
N THR A 238 19.30 15.21 -5.52
CA THR A 238 19.24 16.67 -5.49
C THR A 238 17.94 17.16 -4.85
N TYR A 239 16.79 16.61 -5.30
CA TYR A 239 15.48 17.00 -4.76
C TYR A 239 15.34 16.67 -3.27
N LEU A 240 15.80 15.50 -2.84
CA LEU A 240 15.80 15.13 -1.41
C LEU A 240 16.63 16.10 -0.57
N ASN A 241 17.81 16.49 -1.07
CA ASN A 241 18.70 17.41 -0.37
C ASN A 241 18.12 18.83 -0.30
N GLU A 242 17.61 19.35 -1.41
CA GLU A 242 17.02 20.71 -1.50
C GLU A 242 15.73 20.81 -0.66
N SER A 243 14.96 19.72 -0.58
CA SER A 243 13.74 19.66 0.23
C SER A 243 14.00 19.38 1.71
N GLY A 244 15.26 19.17 2.12
CA GLY A 244 15.65 18.92 3.50
C GLY A 244 15.08 17.61 4.07
N VAL A 245 14.88 16.59 3.24
CA VAL A 245 14.31 15.30 3.67
C VAL A 245 15.21 14.64 4.74
N THR A 246 14.60 14.26 5.88
CA THR A 246 15.29 13.61 7.00
C THR A 246 15.01 12.12 7.09
N THR A 247 13.85 11.70 6.60
CA THR A 247 13.32 10.35 6.79
C THR A 247 12.83 9.79 5.46
N LEU A 248 13.31 8.60 5.09
CA LEU A 248 12.84 7.84 3.95
C LEU A 248 12.04 6.62 4.42
N MET A 249 10.86 6.42 3.83
CA MET A 249 10.00 5.27 4.12
C MET A 249 9.66 4.54 2.80
N TRP A 250 10.66 3.89 2.22
CA TRP A 250 10.62 3.40 0.85
C TRP A 250 10.56 1.86 0.75
N VAL A 251 10.19 1.39 -0.43
CA VAL A 251 10.38 -0.02 -0.80
C VAL A 251 11.85 -0.30 -1.11
N PRO A 252 12.37 -1.51 -0.84
CA PRO A 252 13.74 -1.90 -1.18
C PRO A 252 14.17 -1.63 -2.61
N THR A 253 13.29 -1.86 -3.58
CA THR A 253 13.54 -1.54 -5.00
C THR A 253 13.90 -0.07 -5.21
N ALA A 254 13.28 0.88 -4.50
CA ALA A 254 13.59 2.31 -4.62
C ALA A 254 14.99 2.65 -4.11
N TYR A 255 15.42 2.02 -3.02
CA TYR A 255 16.81 2.10 -2.54
C TYR A 255 17.79 1.50 -3.56
N GLY A 256 17.42 0.36 -4.15
CA GLY A 256 18.20 -0.36 -5.17
C GLY A 256 18.47 0.47 -6.43
N ILE A 257 17.54 1.34 -6.84
CA ILE A 257 17.77 2.23 -7.99
C ILE A 257 18.96 3.15 -7.73
N VAL A 258 19.04 3.78 -6.56
CA VAL A 258 20.17 4.66 -6.21
C VAL A 258 21.47 3.88 -6.11
N THR A 259 21.44 2.70 -5.51
CA THR A 259 22.61 1.82 -5.36
C THR A 259 23.16 1.37 -6.72
N ARG A 260 22.29 0.96 -7.64
CA ARG A 260 22.70 0.49 -8.99
C ARG A 260 23.53 1.49 -9.77
N PHE A 261 23.28 2.78 -9.56
CA PHE A 261 23.98 3.87 -10.26
C PHE A 261 25.03 4.56 -9.37
N ASP A 262 25.38 3.97 -8.23
CA ASP A 262 26.32 4.54 -7.26
C ASP A 262 26.02 6.01 -6.90
N GLY A 263 24.71 6.31 -6.76
CA GLY A 263 24.23 7.69 -6.69
C GLY A 263 24.75 8.49 -5.49
N LEU A 264 25.00 7.84 -4.33
CA LEU A 264 25.45 8.52 -3.11
C LEU A 264 26.90 8.96 -3.15
N THR A 265 27.73 8.46 -4.07
CA THR A 265 29.09 8.98 -4.29
C THR A 265 29.08 10.34 -4.99
N HIS A 266 28.02 10.64 -5.75
CA HIS A 266 27.86 11.91 -6.45
C HIS A 266 27.10 12.95 -5.65
N ILE A 267 25.98 12.55 -5.04
CA ILE A 267 25.14 13.41 -4.21
C ILE A 267 24.68 12.63 -2.99
N ARG A 268 25.06 13.13 -1.82
CA ARG A 268 24.66 12.56 -0.53
C ARG A 268 23.84 13.60 0.24
N PRO A 269 22.49 13.46 0.31
CA PRO A 269 21.65 14.37 1.09
C PRO A 269 22.07 14.38 2.57
N ASN A 270 22.45 15.57 3.08
CA ASN A 270 23.06 15.68 4.41
C ASN A 270 22.05 15.57 5.56
N SER A 271 20.77 15.81 5.29
CA SER A 271 19.69 15.80 6.29
C SER A 271 19.14 14.41 6.61
N LEU A 272 19.45 13.39 5.80
CA LEU A 272 18.93 12.04 6.00
C LEU A 272 19.47 11.40 7.28
N LYS A 273 18.56 10.93 8.13
CA LYS A 273 18.86 10.36 9.45
C LYS A 273 18.12 9.05 9.73
N LYS A 274 16.99 8.80 9.03
CA LYS A 274 16.09 7.68 9.30
C LYS A 274 15.67 7.01 8.01
N PHE A 275 15.76 5.69 7.98
CA PHE A 275 15.48 4.88 6.81
C PHE A 275 14.57 3.72 7.22
N LEU A 276 13.35 3.74 6.73
CA LEU A 276 12.38 2.67 6.92
C LEU A 276 12.17 1.97 5.58
N PHE A 277 12.06 0.66 5.62
CA PHE A 277 11.77 -0.12 4.42
C PHE A 277 10.79 -1.24 4.72
N SER A 278 9.94 -1.52 3.76
CA SER A 278 8.91 -2.57 3.84
C SER A 278 8.42 -2.93 2.44
N GLY A 279 7.58 -3.98 2.38
CA GLY A 279 6.93 -4.37 1.14
C GLY A 279 7.69 -5.42 0.34
N GLU A 280 9.00 -5.51 0.48
CA GLU A 280 9.87 -6.46 -0.23
C GLU A 280 11.00 -6.92 0.70
N SER A 281 11.70 -8.00 0.32
CA SER A 281 12.96 -8.36 0.97
C SER A 281 14.06 -7.38 0.59
N MET A 282 14.80 -6.87 1.58
CA MET A 282 15.90 -5.94 1.36
C MET A 282 17.16 -6.71 0.91
N PRO A 283 17.68 -6.50 -0.31
CA PRO A 283 18.96 -7.07 -0.71
C PRO A 283 20.09 -6.57 0.18
N ILE A 284 20.92 -7.48 0.68
CA ILE A 284 21.99 -7.13 1.63
C ILE A 284 23.01 -6.16 1.02
N SER A 285 23.34 -6.31 -0.25
CA SER A 285 24.23 -5.37 -0.97
C SER A 285 23.66 -3.93 -0.99
N VAL A 286 22.34 -3.78 -1.19
CA VAL A 286 21.66 -2.48 -1.15
C VAL A 286 21.69 -1.91 0.26
N LEU A 287 21.34 -2.70 1.28
CA LEU A 287 21.34 -2.27 2.68
C LEU A 287 22.74 -1.80 3.11
N ARG A 288 23.78 -2.59 2.81
CA ARG A 288 25.18 -2.27 3.15
C ARG A 288 25.64 -0.96 2.50
N TYR A 289 25.35 -0.76 1.22
CA TYR A 289 25.71 0.46 0.50
C TYR A 289 25.16 1.72 1.19
N TRP A 290 23.90 1.68 1.58
CA TRP A 290 23.24 2.80 2.24
C TRP A 290 23.69 2.95 3.69
N MET A 291 23.80 1.87 4.48
CA MET A 291 24.27 1.93 5.87
C MET A 291 25.71 2.43 5.98
N GLN A 292 26.58 2.04 5.07
CA GLN A 292 27.97 2.56 5.01
C GLN A 292 28.00 4.05 4.67
N SER A 293 27.07 4.52 3.83
CA SER A 293 26.92 5.94 3.51
C SER A 293 26.34 6.77 4.68
N TYR A 294 25.52 6.16 5.54
CA TYR A 294 24.86 6.79 6.68
C TYR A 294 25.04 5.97 7.97
N PRO A 295 26.26 5.88 8.52
CA PRO A 295 26.60 4.96 9.62
C PRO A 295 25.94 5.30 10.96
N THR A 296 25.45 6.54 11.13
CA THR A 296 24.76 7.00 12.37
C THR A 296 23.26 7.06 12.23
N ALA A 297 22.73 6.67 11.07
CA ALA A 297 21.29 6.70 10.81
C ALA A 297 20.56 5.54 11.48
N VAL A 298 19.27 5.75 11.75
CA VAL A 298 18.36 4.71 12.24
C VAL A 298 17.79 3.95 11.05
N TRP A 299 17.86 2.62 11.11
CA TRP A 299 17.37 1.72 10.08
C TRP A 299 16.29 0.80 10.65
N ILE A 300 15.13 0.77 10.03
CA ILE A 300 13.99 -0.01 10.52
C ILE A 300 13.35 -0.76 9.37
N GLN A 301 13.26 -2.09 9.50
CA GLN A 301 12.42 -2.92 8.66
C GLN A 301 11.02 -3.02 9.25
N LEU A 302 10.00 -2.91 8.39
CA LEU A 302 8.60 -3.10 8.72
C LEU A 302 8.03 -4.22 7.85
N TYR A 303 7.09 -5.00 8.40
CA TYR A 303 6.40 -6.05 7.66
C TYR A 303 4.92 -6.07 8.01
N GLY A 304 4.09 -6.27 7.01
CA GLY A 304 2.68 -6.55 7.11
C GLY A 304 1.95 -6.49 5.78
N PRO A 305 0.81 -7.19 5.63
CA PRO A 305 -0.11 -7.06 4.51
C PRO A 305 -1.13 -5.94 4.74
N THR A 306 -1.85 -5.55 3.70
CA THR A 306 -2.88 -4.50 3.73
C THR A 306 -4.02 -4.82 4.69
N GLU A 307 -4.35 -6.11 4.85
CA GLU A 307 -5.43 -6.62 5.70
C GLU A 307 -5.21 -6.41 7.22
N ILE A 308 -4.02 -5.94 7.58
CA ILE A 308 -3.67 -5.58 8.98
C ILE A 308 -3.25 -4.11 9.10
N THR A 309 -3.75 -3.25 8.23
CA THR A 309 -3.55 -1.78 8.26
C THR A 309 -2.10 -1.35 7.97
N GLY A 310 -1.31 -2.14 7.22
CA GLY A 310 -0.01 -1.74 6.69
C GLY A 310 1.19 -2.50 7.26
N ALA A 311 1.42 -2.51 8.58
CA ALA A 311 2.49 -3.31 9.18
C ALA A 311 2.08 -3.86 10.54
N CYS A 312 2.61 -5.04 10.90
CA CYS A 312 2.38 -5.69 12.20
C CYS A 312 3.68 -6.00 12.96
N THR A 313 4.82 -5.90 12.30
CA THR A 313 6.12 -6.08 12.95
C THR A 313 7.11 -5.00 12.56
N TYR A 314 8.12 -4.84 13.40
CA TYR A 314 9.27 -3.99 13.15
C TYR A 314 10.57 -4.63 13.62
N PHE A 315 11.67 -4.27 12.98
CA PHE A 315 13.01 -4.66 13.36
C PHE A 315 13.97 -3.49 13.21
N ILE A 316 14.68 -3.15 14.29
CA ILE A 316 15.74 -2.15 14.24
C ILE A 316 17.02 -2.82 13.75
N VAL A 317 17.53 -2.37 12.61
CA VAL A 317 18.75 -2.92 12.00
C VAL A 317 19.94 -2.21 12.64
N ASP A 318 20.61 -2.88 13.55
CA ASP A 318 21.67 -2.34 14.40
C ASP A 318 23.10 -2.75 13.98
N ARG A 319 23.21 -3.60 12.95
CA ARG A 319 24.49 -4.08 12.42
C ARG A 319 24.47 -4.20 10.90
N LEU A 320 25.65 -4.28 10.30
CA LEU A 320 25.79 -4.71 8.92
C LEU A 320 25.56 -6.22 8.81
N TYR A 321 24.83 -6.61 7.77
CA TYR A 321 24.56 -8.01 7.42
C TYR A 321 25.53 -8.47 6.34
N GLU A 322 25.93 -9.75 6.38
CA GLU A 322 26.77 -10.37 5.37
C GLU A 322 25.94 -10.98 4.24
N GLU A 323 26.57 -11.18 3.08
CA GLU A 323 25.92 -11.79 1.93
C GLU A 323 25.43 -13.20 2.28
N GLY A 324 24.17 -13.50 1.96
CA GLY A 324 23.50 -14.75 2.33
C GLY A 324 22.74 -14.71 3.66
N GLU A 325 22.90 -13.66 4.47
CA GLU A 325 22.03 -13.43 5.64
C GLU A 325 20.69 -12.84 5.21
N THR A 326 19.72 -12.93 6.10
CA THR A 326 18.38 -12.32 5.94
C THR A 326 18.12 -11.36 7.08
N VAL A 327 17.68 -10.14 6.77
CA VAL A 327 17.22 -9.19 7.77
C VAL A 327 15.89 -9.70 8.35
N PRO A 328 15.75 -9.82 9.68
CA PRO A 328 14.50 -10.22 10.31
C PRO A 328 13.36 -9.27 9.98
N ILE A 329 12.14 -9.80 9.83
CA ILE A 329 10.93 -8.96 9.81
C ILE A 329 10.52 -8.51 11.23
N GLY A 330 11.18 -9.06 12.24
CA GLY A 330 11.24 -8.54 13.61
C GLY A 330 10.16 -9.06 14.55
N LYS A 331 9.77 -8.19 15.48
CA LYS A 331 8.83 -8.49 16.56
C LYS A 331 7.48 -7.81 16.30
N PRO A 332 6.37 -8.37 16.84
CA PRO A 332 5.08 -7.72 16.78
C PRO A 332 5.11 -6.30 17.36
N PHE A 333 4.33 -5.42 16.76
CA PHE A 333 4.02 -4.13 17.38
C PHE A 333 3.27 -4.29 18.72
N PRO A 334 3.31 -3.28 19.61
CA PRO A 334 2.40 -3.24 20.76
C PRO A 334 0.94 -3.42 20.30
N ASN A 335 0.14 -4.11 21.09
CA ASN A 335 -1.27 -4.42 20.82
C ASN A 335 -1.53 -5.29 19.57
N THR A 336 -0.50 -5.91 19.00
CA THR A 336 -0.59 -6.83 17.87
C THR A 336 -0.16 -8.21 18.31
N GLY A 337 -1.03 -9.21 18.16
CA GLY A 337 -0.70 -10.61 18.41
C GLY A 337 -0.28 -11.31 17.13
N ILE A 338 0.80 -12.08 17.19
CA ILE A 338 1.25 -12.94 16.10
C ILE A 338 1.45 -14.36 16.61
N ILE A 339 0.92 -15.31 15.88
CA ILE A 339 1.17 -16.74 16.06
C ILE A 339 1.67 -17.33 14.75
N LEU A 340 2.55 -18.32 14.86
CA LEU A 340 2.91 -19.18 13.73
C LEU A 340 2.13 -20.48 13.83
N LEU A 341 1.43 -20.86 12.77
CA LEU A 341 0.68 -22.12 12.70
C LEU A 341 1.29 -23.08 11.67
N ASP A 342 1.37 -24.36 12.03
CA ASP A 342 1.68 -25.42 11.08
C ASP A 342 0.43 -25.81 10.25
N GLU A 343 0.60 -26.75 9.32
CA GLU A 343 -0.48 -27.24 8.45
C GLU A 343 -1.64 -27.92 9.19
N THR A 344 -1.44 -28.27 10.47
CA THR A 344 -2.46 -28.86 11.35
C THR A 344 -3.10 -27.86 12.31
N ASN A 345 -2.83 -26.56 12.12
CA ASN A 345 -3.23 -25.46 13.00
C ASN A 345 -2.64 -25.53 14.43
N ARG A 346 -1.51 -26.22 14.60
CA ARG A 346 -0.76 -26.23 15.85
C ARG A 346 0.15 -25.02 15.92
N GLU A 347 0.21 -24.38 17.09
CA GLU A 347 1.11 -23.26 17.33
C GLU A 347 2.58 -23.70 17.34
N ILE A 348 3.40 -23.02 16.56
CA ILE A 348 4.86 -23.09 16.61
C ILE A 348 5.34 -22.00 17.55
N LYS A 349 5.77 -22.41 18.74
CA LYS A 349 6.17 -21.47 19.80
C LYS A 349 7.47 -20.75 19.48
N SER A 350 7.63 -19.55 20.01
CA SER A 350 8.83 -18.74 19.79
C SER A 350 10.15 -19.32 20.35
N ASN A 351 10.09 -20.40 21.11
CA ASN A 351 11.25 -21.18 21.54
C ASN A 351 11.54 -22.39 20.64
N SER A 352 10.71 -22.67 19.63
CA SER A 352 10.94 -23.66 18.57
C SER A 352 11.69 -23.02 17.42
N ALA A 353 12.95 -22.63 17.66
CA ALA A 353 13.77 -21.99 16.65
C ALA A 353 13.85 -22.83 15.36
N ASN A 354 13.74 -22.16 14.21
CA ASN A 354 13.84 -22.75 12.87
C ASN A 354 12.68 -23.64 12.39
N GLU A 355 11.63 -23.86 13.15
CA GLU A 355 10.41 -24.52 12.67
C GLU A 355 9.56 -23.49 11.89
N PRO A 356 9.27 -23.72 10.58
CA PRO A 356 8.50 -22.76 9.80
C PRO A 356 7.00 -22.94 9.99
N GLY A 357 6.27 -21.82 10.01
CA GLY A 357 4.81 -21.79 10.07
C GLY A 357 4.22 -20.56 9.41
N GLU A 358 2.92 -20.61 9.14
CA GLU A 358 2.19 -19.48 8.58
C GLU A 358 2.02 -18.36 9.62
N ILE A 359 2.33 -17.15 9.24
CA ILE A 359 2.09 -15.96 10.07
C ILE A 359 0.58 -15.70 10.14
N CYS A 360 0.01 -15.77 11.33
CA CYS A 360 -1.37 -15.40 11.61
C CYS A 360 -1.38 -14.22 12.59
N VAL A 361 -2.11 -13.16 12.26
CA VAL A 361 -2.12 -11.90 12.99
C VAL A 361 -3.50 -11.67 13.61
N TYR A 362 -3.55 -11.21 14.86
CA TYR A 362 -4.78 -10.81 15.54
C TYR A 362 -4.55 -9.53 16.35
N GLY A 363 -5.62 -8.80 16.61
CA GLY A 363 -5.59 -7.52 17.33
C GLY A 363 -6.48 -6.47 16.67
N SER A 364 -6.46 -5.27 17.20
CA SER A 364 -7.23 -4.13 16.67
C SER A 364 -6.72 -3.60 15.33
N CYS A 365 -5.52 -4.00 14.91
CA CYS A 365 -4.95 -3.69 13.60
C CYS A 365 -5.64 -4.41 12.41
N LEU A 366 -6.52 -5.38 12.68
CA LEU A 366 -7.22 -6.12 11.62
C LEU A 366 -8.17 -5.23 10.83
N ALA A 367 -8.21 -5.44 9.50
CA ALA A 367 -9.26 -4.92 8.65
C ALA A 367 -10.65 -5.44 9.10
N ALA A 368 -11.70 -4.70 8.78
CA ALA A 368 -13.09 -5.16 8.94
C ALA A 368 -13.44 -6.33 8.00
N GLY A 369 -12.60 -6.58 7.01
CA GLY A 369 -12.75 -7.61 6.00
C GLY A 369 -12.59 -7.04 4.58
N TYR A 370 -13.09 -7.80 3.60
CA TYR A 370 -13.15 -7.35 2.22
C TYR A 370 -14.52 -6.75 1.91
N TYR A 371 -14.54 -5.51 1.47
CA TYR A 371 -15.75 -4.76 1.20
C TYR A 371 -16.63 -5.45 0.14
N ASN A 372 -17.91 -5.64 0.45
CA ASN A 372 -18.90 -6.36 -0.36
C ASN A 372 -18.44 -7.79 -0.78
N ASN A 373 -17.61 -8.45 0.05
CA ASN A 373 -17.16 -9.80 -0.23
C ASN A 373 -17.11 -10.66 1.06
N PRO A 374 -18.26 -11.03 1.62
CA PRO A 374 -18.35 -11.78 2.88
C PRO A 374 -17.72 -13.18 2.78
N GLU A 375 -17.80 -13.84 1.63
CA GLU A 375 -17.21 -15.17 1.43
C GLU A 375 -15.69 -15.13 1.57
N LYS A 376 -15.02 -14.23 0.83
CA LYS A 376 -13.58 -14.05 0.94
C LYS A 376 -13.15 -13.52 2.31
N THR A 377 -13.99 -12.73 2.96
CA THR A 377 -13.75 -12.30 4.33
C THR A 377 -13.71 -13.50 5.28
N ALA A 378 -14.69 -14.38 5.21
CA ALA A 378 -14.76 -15.57 6.06
C ALA A 378 -13.62 -16.59 5.80
N GLU A 379 -13.09 -16.64 4.55
CA GLU A 379 -11.94 -17.47 4.21
C GLU A 379 -10.63 -16.94 4.81
N ALA A 380 -10.44 -15.62 4.88
CA ALA A 380 -9.18 -14.97 5.25
C ALA A 380 -9.12 -14.58 6.74
N PHE A 381 -10.27 -14.15 7.31
CA PHE A 381 -10.39 -13.75 8.71
C PHE A 381 -11.11 -14.85 9.48
N VAL A 382 -10.33 -15.73 10.08
CA VAL A 382 -10.82 -16.95 10.72
C VAL A 382 -10.74 -16.87 12.23
N GLN A 383 -11.47 -17.76 12.91
CA GLN A 383 -11.36 -17.93 14.35
C GLN A 383 -9.95 -18.38 14.74
N ASN A 384 -9.35 -17.72 15.74
CA ASN A 384 -8.08 -18.14 16.33
C ASN A 384 -8.23 -19.55 16.95
N PRO A 385 -7.51 -20.57 16.46
CA PRO A 385 -7.69 -21.94 16.94
C PRO A 385 -7.20 -22.15 18.38
N LEU A 386 -6.43 -21.22 18.94
CA LEU A 386 -5.96 -21.27 20.32
C LEU A 386 -6.99 -20.70 21.31
N ILE A 387 -8.04 -20.03 20.81
CA ILE A 387 -9.10 -19.41 21.60
C ILE A 387 -10.46 -19.91 21.14
N ASN A 388 -11.10 -20.75 21.94
CA ASN A 388 -12.39 -21.36 21.63
C ASN A 388 -13.53 -20.89 22.55
N THR A 389 -13.24 -19.99 23.49
CA THR A 389 -14.19 -19.53 24.51
C THR A 389 -14.96 -18.28 24.11
N TYR A 390 -14.45 -17.50 23.15
CA TYR A 390 -15.08 -16.29 22.61
C TYR A 390 -14.61 -16.04 21.16
N PRO A 391 -15.34 -15.25 20.37
CA PRO A 391 -14.91 -14.86 19.03
C PRO A 391 -13.62 -14.04 19.06
N SER A 392 -12.56 -14.59 18.50
CA SER A 392 -11.25 -13.96 18.35
C SER A 392 -10.77 -14.17 16.93
N LEU A 393 -10.98 -13.17 16.06
CA LEU A 393 -10.56 -13.27 14.68
C LEU A 393 -9.05 -13.08 14.53
N MET A 394 -8.49 -13.79 13.58
CA MET A 394 -7.13 -13.57 13.09
C MET A 394 -7.13 -13.59 11.56
N TYR A 395 -6.14 -12.91 11.00
CA TYR A 395 -5.86 -12.93 9.56
C TYR A 395 -4.70 -13.88 9.26
N CYS A 396 -4.92 -14.86 8.38
CA CYS A 396 -3.89 -15.78 7.89
C CYS A 396 -3.23 -15.17 6.66
N THR A 397 -1.94 -14.84 6.76
CA THR A 397 -1.27 -13.99 5.75
C THR A 397 -0.86 -14.73 4.48
N GLY A 398 -0.77 -16.06 4.53
CA GLY A 398 -0.13 -16.86 3.49
C GLY A 398 1.40 -16.75 3.47
N ASP A 399 2.00 -15.94 4.34
CA ASP A 399 3.45 -15.80 4.50
C ASP A 399 3.97 -16.82 5.52
N ILE A 400 5.03 -17.55 5.17
CA ILE A 400 5.71 -18.50 6.04
C ILE A 400 6.91 -17.85 6.69
N ALA A 401 7.01 -17.95 8.00
CA ALA A 401 8.13 -17.45 8.77
C ALA A 401 8.60 -18.48 9.80
N LYS A 402 9.73 -18.22 10.41
CA LYS A 402 10.29 -18.94 11.55
C LYS A 402 10.80 -17.97 12.60
N TRP A 403 10.89 -18.40 13.85
CA TRP A 403 11.53 -17.65 14.92
C TRP A 403 13.05 -17.81 14.88
N ASP A 404 13.79 -16.74 15.12
CA ASP A 404 15.22 -16.81 15.45
C ASP A 404 15.42 -16.97 16.98
N ASP A 405 16.67 -17.14 17.41
CA ASP A 405 17.03 -17.32 18.83
C ASP A 405 16.72 -16.06 19.67
N ASN A 406 16.57 -14.90 19.06
CA ASN A 406 16.23 -13.62 19.69
C ASN A 406 14.72 -13.33 19.67
N ARG A 407 13.91 -14.31 19.24
CA ARG A 407 12.45 -14.21 19.06
C ARG A 407 12.04 -13.13 18.04
N ASN A 408 12.84 -12.94 17.00
CA ASN A 408 12.42 -12.19 15.83
C ASN A 408 11.88 -13.18 14.78
N LEU A 409 10.93 -12.72 14.00
CA LEU A 409 10.44 -13.45 12.83
C LEU A 409 11.41 -13.27 11.66
N ILE A 410 11.75 -14.38 11.03
CA ILE A 410 12.48 -14.44 9.77
C ILE A 410 11.51 -14.91 8.69
N PHE A 411 11.30 -14.09 7.66
CA PHE A 411 10.51 -14.49 6.49
C PHE A 411 11.21 -15.64 5.75
N VAL A 412 10.44 -16.64 5.35
CA VAL A 412 10.95 -17.82 4.63
C VAL A 412 10.44 -17.86 3.20
N SER A 413 9.13 -17.84 3.01
CA SER A 413 8.49 -17.99 1.70
C SER A 413 7.02 -17.59 1.75
N ARG A 414 6.32 -17.77 0.62
CA ARG A 414 4.86 -17.74 0.58
C ARG A 414 4.27 -19.13 0.37
N LYS A 415 3.06 -19.33 0.90
CA LYS A 415 2.25 -20.53 0.71
C LYS A 415 1.58 -20.57 -0.67
N ASP A 416 1.36 -19.41 -1.27
CA ASP A 416 0.68 -19.20 -2.54
C ASP A 416 1.63 -18.62 -3.62
N HIS A 417 1.08 -18.29 -4.80
CA HIS A 417 1.82 -17.73 -5.93
C HIS A 417 1.78 -16.19 -5.98
N GLN A 418 1.43 -15.56 -4.89
CA GLN A 418 1.46 -14.12 -4.76
C GLN A 418 2.90 -13.62 -4.69
N ILE A 419 3.15 -12.51 -5.37
CA ILE A 419 4.47 -11.86 -5.38
C ILE A 419 4.38 -10.41 -4.90
N LYS A 420 5.52 -9.87 -4.55
CA LYS A 420 5.72 -8.44 -4.35
C LYS A 420 6.68 -7.94 -5.43
N HIS A 421 6.21 -7.02 -6.27
CA HIS A 421 6.96 -6.49 -7.41
C HIS A 421 6.86 -4.97 -7.45
N GLY A 422 7.98 -4.28 -7.34
CA GLY A 422 8.03 -2.82 -7.25
C GLY A 422 7.23 -2.25 -6.07
N GLY A 423 7.21 -2.94 -4.92
CA GLY A 423 6.46 -2.58 -3.73
C GLY A 423 4.96 -2.82 -3.80
N ARG A 424 4.47 -3.52 -4.82
CA ARG A 424 3.05 -3.83 -5.00
C ARG A 424 2.80 -5.32 -4.88
N ARG A 425 1.70 -5.65 -4.25
CA ARG A 425 1.20 -7.02 -4.14
C ARG A 425 0.54 -7.41 -5.45
N ILE A 426 0.99 -8.50 -6.08
CA ILE A 426 0.47 -9.02 -7.34
C ILE A 426 0.11 -10.50 -7.15
N GLU A 427 -1.13 -10.82 -7.47
CA GLU A 427 -1.58 -12.19 -7.65
C GLU A 427 -1.24 -12.62 -9.09
N LEU A 428 -0.35 -13.58 -9.27
CA LEU A 428 -0.03 -14.07 -10.61
C LEU A 428 -1.27 -14.65 -11.30
N GLY A 429 -2.21 -15.21 -10.54
CA GLY A 429 -3.50 -15.69 -11.05
C GLY A 429 -4.39 -14.59 -11.63
N GLU A 430 -4.28 -13.33 -11.19
CA GLU A 430 -5.00 -12.21 -11.83
C GLU A 430 -4.49 -11.96 -13.25
N ILE A 431 -3.18 -12.07 -13.46
CA ILE A 431 -2.58 -11.94 -14.77
C ILE A 431 -3.03 -13.12 -15.66
N GLU A 432 -2.96 -14.34 -15.12
CA GLU A 432 -3.40 -15.55 -15.83
C GLU A 432 -4.88 -15.45 -16.24
N THR A 433 -5.76 -15.05 -15.35
CA THR A 433 -7.19 -14.84 -15.65
C THR A 433 -7.40 -13.82 -16.77
N ALA A 434 -6.64 -12.72 -16.76
CA ALA A 434 -6.73 -11.72 -17.83
C ALA A 434 -6.21 -12.25 -19.17
N VAL A 435 -5.19 -13.10 -19.17
CA VAL A 435 -4.66 -13.77 -20.37
C VAL A 435 -5.64 -14.81 -20.89
N ASP A 436 -6.15 -15.69 -20.01
CA ASP A 436 -7.08 -16.77 -20.36
C ASP A 436 -8.44 -16.26 -20.87
N SER A 437 -8.76 -14.98 -20.61
CA SER A 437 -9.95 -14.32 -21.20
C SER A 437 -9.76 -13.87 -22.66
N ILE A 438 -8.62 -14.18 -23.29
CA ILE A 438 -8.33 -13.91 -24.70
C ILE A 438 -8.64 -15.19 -25.50
N ASP A 439 -9.65 -15.14 -26.35
CA ASP A 439 -10.20 -16.33 -27.06
C ASP A 439 -9.15 -17.14 -27.83
N GLU A 440 -8.09 -16.51 -28.31
CA GLU A 440 -7.02 -17.15 -29.09
C GLU A 440 -5.93 -17.82 -28.19
N ILE A 441 -6.04 -17.70 -26.85
CA ILE A 441 -5.14 -18.33 -25.89
C ILE A 441 -5.85 -19.50 -25.22
N LYS A 442 -5.19 -20.65 -25.18
CA LYS A 442 -5.73 -21.90 -24.63
C LYS A 442 -5.43 -22.09 -23.15
N ALA A 443 -4.25 -21.67 -22.74
CA ALA A 443 -3.76 -21.77 -21.37
C ALA A 443 -2.62 -20.79 -21.13
N SER A 444 -2.44 -20.38 -19.87
CA SER A 444 -1.35 -19.51 -19.48
C SER A 444 -0.76 -19.90 -18.12
N CYS A 445 0.48 -19.49 -17.89
CA CYS A 445 1.18 -19.65 -16.61
C CYS A 445 2.12 -18.48 -16.38
N CYS A 446 1.89 -17.72 -15.31
CA CYS A 446 2.78 -16.64 -14.88
C CYS A 446 3.73 -17.14 -13.80
N VAL A 447 5.00 -16.78 -13.91
CA VAL A 447 6.01 -17.01 -12.86
C VAL A 447 6.81 -15.73 -12.61
N HIS A 448 7.39 -15.65 -11.43
CA HIS A 448 8.28 -14.54 -11.06
C HIS A 448 9.73 -15.01 -11.04
N GLU A 449 10.57 -14.38 -11.86
CA GLU A 449 12.01 -14.60 -11.83
C GLU A 449 12.63 -13.59 -10.87
N SER A 450 13.00 -14.08 -9.67
CA SER A 450 13.42 -13.24 -8.55
C SER A 450 14.76 -12.54 -8.74
N SER A 451 15.69 -13.11 -9.54
CA SER A 451 17.03 -12.52 -9.73
C SER A 451 16.99 -11.26 -10.60
N THR A 452 16.03 -11.16 -11.50
CA THR A 452 15.79 -10.01 -12.39
C THR A 452 14.56 -9.21 -12.01
N ASP A 453 13.84 -9.64 -10.96
CA ASP A 453 12.53 -9.09 -10.55
C ASP A 453 11.57 -8.96 -11.74
N THR A 454 11.44 -10.04 -12.54
CA THR A 454 10.67 -10.02 -13.79
C THR A 454 9.50 -10.99 -13.74
N ILE A 455 8.31 -10.52 -14.07
CA ILE A 455 7.15 -11.38 -14.33
C ILE A 455 7.30 -11.97 -15.74
N VAL A 456 7.31 -13.29 -15.82
CA VAL A 456 7.39 -14.04 -17.09
C VAL A 456 6.06 -14.75 -17.31
N LEU A 457 5.44 -14.49 -18.46
CA LEU A 457 4.21 -15.15 -18.91
C LEU A 457 4.54 -16.21 -19.98
N PHE A 458 4.18 -17.44 -19.70
CA PHE A 458 4.12 -18.52 -20.69
C PHE A 458 2.67 -18.71 -21.13
N TYR A 459 2.42 -18.88 -22.43
CA TYR A 459 1.07 -19.09 -22.95
C TYR A 459 1.04 -20.00 -24.18
N GLU A 460 -0.07 -20.72 -24.32
CA GLU A 460 -0.40 -21.50 -25.53
C GLU A 460 -1.39 -20.73 -26.39
N GLY A 461 -1.04 -20.43 -27.62
CA GLY A 461 -1.93 -19.70 -28.52
C GLY A 461 -1.25 -19.30 -29.82
N ASN A 462 -2.01 -18.62 -30.69
CA ASN A 462 -1.54 -18.20 -32.00
C ASN A 462 -1.26 -16.69 -32.09
N LEU A 463 -1.36 -15.96 -31.00
CA LEU A 463 -1.11 -14.53 -30.97
C LEU A 463 0.38 -14.22 -30.80
N LEU A 464 0.83 -13.14 -31.39
CA LEU A 464 2.17 -12.60 -31.18
C LEU A 464 2.23 -11.93 -29.78
N GLU A 465 3.43 -11.93 -29.18
CA GLU A 465 3.68 -11.35 -27.85
C GLU A 465 3.19 -9.91 -27.70
N ASP A 466 3.42 -9.06 -28.72
CA ASP A 466 2.99 -7.66 -28.73
C ASP A 466 1.46 -7.51 -28.74
N GLU A 467 0.74 -8.43 -29.39
CA GLU A 467 -0.73 -8.44 -29.40
C GLU A 467 -1.28 -8.83 -28.04
N VAL A 468 -0.74 -9.88 -27.41
CA VAL A 468 -1.08 -10.27 -26.05
C VAL A 468 -0.83 -9.11 -25.08
N LYS A 469 0.36 -8.51 -25.15
CA LYS A 469 0.74 -7.36 -24.32
C LYS A 469 -0.18 -6.16 -24.51
N SER A 470 -0.59 -5.88 -25.74
CA SER A 470 -1.53 -4.79 -26.07
C SER A 470 -2.92 -5.03 -25.47
N ARG A 471 -3.42 -6.27 -25.50
CA ARG A 471 -4.73 -6.62 -24.90
C ARG A 471 -4.66 -6.57 -23.37
N LEU A 472 -3.58 -7.06 -22.76
CA LEU A 472 -3.39 -6.98 -21.31
C LEU A 472 -3.34 -5.55 -20.77
N LYS A 473 -2.72 -4.61 -21.50
CA LYS A 473 -2.69 -3.18 -21.13
C LYS A 473 -4.08 -2.53 -21.02
N LYS A 474 -5.10 -3.12 -21.65
CA LYS A 474 -6.49 -2.63 -21.53
C LYS A 474 -7.17 -3.12 -20.24
N LYS A 475 -6.71 -4.25 -19.68
CA LYS A 475 -7.32 -4.95 -18.54
C LYS A 475 -6.55 -4.73 -17.23
N LEU A 476 -5.22 -4.76 -17.30
CA LEU A 476 -4.34 -4.75 -16.15
C LEU A 476 -3.57 -3.43 -16.01
N PRO A 477 -3.30 -2.99 -14.77
CA PRO A 477 -2.38 -1.89 -14.50
C PRO A 477 -0.99 -2.17 -15.08
N GLN A 478 -0.26 -1.12 -15.44
CA GLN A 478 1.05 -1.22 -16.08
C GLN A 478 2.07 -2.07 -15.29
N TYR A 479 2.02 -2.05 -13.97
CA TYR A 479 2.92 -2.80 -13.09
C TYR A 479 2.66 -4.32 -13.06
N MET A 480 1.51 -4.77 -13.56
CA MET A 480 1.14 -6.19 -13.69
C MET A 480 1.43 -6.75 -15.09
N ILE A 481 1.83 -5.90 -16.04
CA ILE A 481 2.13 -6.36 -17.39
C ILE A 481 3.44 -7.15 -17.38
N PRO A 482 3.46 -8.42 -17.80
CA PRO A 482 4.66 -9.23 -17.81
C PRO A 482 5.79 -8.56 -18.60
N GLY A 483 6.99 -8.58 -18.01
CA GLY A 483 8.21 -8.06 -18.66
C GLY A 483 8.63 -8.91 -19.85
N LYS A 484 8.36 -10.23 -19.78
CA LYS A 484 8.66 -11.21 -20.82
C LYS A 484 7.45 -12.10 -21.09
N LEU A 485 7.15 -12.31 -22.36
CA LEU A 485 6.09 -13.21 -22.83
C LEU A 485 6.74 -14.30 -23.66
N ILE A 486 6.26 -15.54 -23.54
CA ILE A 486 6.82 -16.70 -24.22
C ILE A 486 5.67 -17.57 -24.73
N CYS A 487 5.49 -17.62 -26.03
CA CYS A 487 4.56 -18.54 -26.67
C CYS A 487 5.16 -19.96 -26.67
N MET A 488 4.36 -20.94 -26.30
CA MET A 488 4.72 -22.36 -26.29
C MET A 488 3.70 -23.20 -27.06
N ASP A 489 4.13 -24.28 -27.69
CA ASP A 489 3.22 -25.22 -28.33
C ASP A 489 2.31 -25.91 -27.32
N TYR A 490 2.82 -26.19 -26.12
CA TYR A 490 2.10 -26.71 -24.98
C TYR A 490 2.77 -26.33 -23.64
N LEU A 491 1.97 -26.09 -22.62
CA LEU A 491 2.44 -25.90 -21.25
C LEU A 491 2.60 -27.26 -20.55
N PRO A 492 3.74 -27.51 -19.86
CA PRO A 492 3.94 -28.78 -19.15
C PRO A 492 2.95 -28.94 -18.01
N THR A 493 2.45 -30.15 -17.86
CA THR A 493 1.52 -30.54 -16.81
C THR A 493 2.08 -31.67 -15.95
N LEU A 494 1.66 -31.70 -14.69
CA LEU A 494 1.89 -32.79 -13.78
C LEU A 494 1.05 -34.01 -14.14
N SER A 495 1.34 -35.19 -13.57
CA SER A 495 0.59 -36.42 -13.78
C SER A 495 -0.92 -36.34 -13.45
N ASN A 496 -1.31 -35.37 -12.62
CA ASN A 496 -2.70 -35.08 -12.26
C ASN A 496 -3.40 -34.05 -13.17
N GLY A 497 -2.75 -33.64 -14.28
CA GLY A 497 -3.29 -32.69 -15.25
C GLY A 497 -3.13 -31.21 -14.88
N LYS A 498 -2.60 -30.86 -13.71
CA LYS A 498 -2.33 -29.47 -13.32
C LYS A 498 -1.04 -28.96 -13.98
N LEU A 499 -0.96 -27.67 -14.23
CA LEU A 499 0.25 -27.03 -14.77
C LEU A 499 1.47 -27.26 -13.86
N ASP A 500 2.59 -27.63 -14.45
CA ASP A 500 3.88 -27.79 -13.76
C ASP A 500 4.60 -26.44 -13.65
N ARG A 501 4.14 -25.60 -12.71
CA ARG A 501 4.68 -24.25 -12.47
C ARG A 501 6.17 -24.28 -12.10
N LYS A 502 6.62 -25.30 -11.34
CA LYS A 502 8.05 -25.43 -10.98
C LYS A 502 8.95 -25.58 -12.19
N ARG A 503 8.48 -26.31 -13.22
CA ARG A 503 9.20 -26.42 -14.48
C ARG A 503 9.25 -25.08 -15.22
N MET A 504 8.17 -24.28 -15.17
CA MET A 504 8.14 -22.93 -15.73
C MET A 504 9.06 -21.95 -15.00
N GLU A 505 9.11 -22.00 -13.67
CA GLU A 505 10.06 -21.22 -12.87
C GLU A 505 11.52 -21.54 -13.23
N THR A 506 11.82 -22.82 -13.44
CA THR A 506 13.16 -23.27 -13.87
C THR A 506 13.48 -22.76 -15.28
N ALA A 507 12.53 -22.81 -16.19
CA ALA A 507 12.72 -22.29 -17.56
C ALA A 507 12.93 -20.77 -17.56
N ALA A 508 12.19 -20.02 -16.74
CA ALA A 508 12.33 -18.57 -16.64
C ALA A 508 13.75 -18.15 -16.19
N LYS A 509 14.36 -18.87 -15.23
CA LYS A 509 15.74 -18.61 -14.76
C LYS A 509 16.79 -18.70 -15.87
N GLY A 510 16.59 -19.57 -16.86
CA GLY A 510 17.48 -19.72 -17.99
C GLY A 510 17.31 -18.66 -19.08
N MET A 511 16.19 -17.97 -19.11
CA MET A 511 15.80 -17.05 -20.20
C MET A 511 15.99 -15.57 -19.85
N CYS A 512 16.20 -15.22 -18.60
CA CYS A 512 16.34 -13.84 -18.11
C CYS A 512 17.81 -13.44 -17.86
N LYS A 513 18.76 -14.27 -18.33
CA LYS A 513 20.20 -13.98 -18.30
C LYS A 513 20.63 -13.08 -19.46
#